data_cc0c921ba2ad1c1fcc76b27dae69d5dd
#
_entry.id   cc0c921ba2ad1c1fcc76b27dae69d5dd
#
_cell.length_a   1.000
_cell.length_b   1.000
_cell.length_c   1.000
_cell.angle_alpha   90.00
_cell.angle_beta   90.00
_cell.angle_gamma   90.00
#
_symmetry.space_group_name_H-M   'P 1'
#
loop_
_entity.id
_entity.type
_entity.pdbx_description
1 polymer ?
#
loop_
_entity_poly.entity_id
_entity_poly.type
_entity_poly.pdbx_seq_one_letter_code
_entity_poly.pdbx_strand_id
1 'polypeptide(L)'
;RSYAQSNRLAHLLRDISVLTRMEEAPNMIETEPVNLTTMMRNILNEVTLELEEKQITAHNMLPEGLTIQGNSSLLYSIFRNLTDNAIAYAGTHISITIRCFREDERFYYFSFSDTGVGVGPEHLSRLFERFYRVDKGRSRKLGGTGLGLAIVKNAVILHGGTIFAKNTPGGGLEFIFTLSKE
;
A
#
# COMPACT_ATOMS: atom_id res chain seq x y z
N ARG A 1 11.03 -1.21 -26.10
CA ARG A 1 9.85 -2.08 -25.85
C ARG A 1 10.21 -3.32 -25.04
N SER A 2 11.29 -4.04 -25.40
CA SER A 2 11.69 -5.27 -24.69
C SER A 2 12.09 -5.02 -23.23
N TYR A 3 12.77 -3.92 -22.94
CA TYR A 3 13.18 -3.58 -21.57
C TYR A 3 11.98 -3.31 -20.65
N ALA A 4 11.00 -2.53 -21.12
CA ALA A 4 9.81 -2.23 -20.36
C ALA A 4 8.97 -3.49 -20.11
N GLN A 5 8.86 -4.39 -21.09
CA GLN A 5 8.15 -5.65 -20.95
C GLN A 5 8.87 -6.61 -19.99
N SER A 6 10.20 -6.65 -20.05
CA SER A 6 11.01 -7.47 -19.13
C SER A 6 10.88 -6.99 -17.69
N ASN A 7 10.88 -5.66 -17.45
CA ASN A 7 10.67 -5.09 -16.14
C ASN A 7 9.29 -5.43 -15.59
N ARG A 8 8.26 -5.32 -16.41
CA ARG A 8 6.89 -5.66 -16.03
C ARG A 8 6.76 -7.12 -15.64
N LEU A 9 7.36 -8.02 -16.44
CA LEU A 9 7.36 -9.45 -16.13
C LEU A 9 8.11 -9.74 -14.83
N ALA A 10 9.25 -9.10 -14.62
CA ALA A 10 10.03 -9.26 -13.38
C ALA A 10 9.23 -8.81 -12.15
N HIS A 11 8.50 -7.70 -12.24
CA HIS A 11 7.62 -7.23 -11.16
C HIS A 11 6.49 -8.20 -10.90
N LEU A 12 5.84 -8.70 -11.96
CA LEU A 12 4.76 -9.68 -11.84
C LEU A 12 5.24 -10.95 -11.15
N LEU A 13 6.40 -11.48 -11.56
CA LEU A 13 6.98 -12.69 -10.96
C LEU A 13 7.32 -12.47 -9.48
N ARG A 14 7.83 -11.30 -9.12
CA ARG A 14 8.10 -10.95 -7.71
C ARG A 14 6.83 -10.93 -6.89
N ASP A 15 5.80 -10.26 -7.39
CA ASP A 15 4.51 -10.17 -6.69
C ASP A 15 3.86 -11.54 -6.51
N ILE A 16 3.88 -12.38 -7.54
CA ILE A 16 3.38 -13.75 -7.45
C ILE A 16 4.17 -14.55 -6.41
N SER A 17 5.48 -14.40 -6.40
CA SER A 17 6.35 -15.08 -5.44
C SER A 17 6.05 -14.66 -3.99
N VAL A 18 5.82 -13.37 -3.75
CA VAL A 18 5.47 -12.85 -2.43
C VAL A 18 4.13 -13.45 -1.96
N LEU A 19 3.11 -13.40 -2.82
CA LEU A 19 1.78 -13.97 -2.50
C LEU A 19 1.86 -15.47 -2.23
N THR A 20 2.62 -16.21 -3.05
CA THR A 20 2.78 -17.65 -2.90
C THR A 20 3.42 -17.99 -1.55
N ARG A 21 4.47 -17.29 -1.16
CA ARG A 21 5.11 -17.50 0.14
C ARG A 21 4.18 -17.21 1.31
N MET A 22 3.36 -16.18 1.22
CA MET A 22 2.40 -15.85 2.26
C MET A 22 1.34 -16.95 2.42
N GLU A 23 0.92 -17.57 1.33
CA GLU A 23 -0.07 -18.65 1.35
C GLU A 23 0.51 -19.99 1.86
N GLU A 24 1.73 -20.31 1.47
CA GLU A 24 2.35 -21.61 1.79
C GLU A 24 2.84 -21.69 3.22
N ALA A 25 3.32 -20.60 3.79
CA ALA A 25 3.95 -20.63 5.11
C ALA A 25 3.55 -19.42 5.98
N PRO A 26 2.25 -19.26 6.29
CA PRO A 26 1.80 -18.08 7.06
C PRO A 26 2.34 -18.07 8.50
N ASN A 27 2.72 -19.23 9.05
CA ASN A 27 3.22 -19.34 10.42
C ASN A 27 4.75 -19.24 10.53
N MET A 28 5.46 -19.11 9.41
CA MET A 28 6.92 -19.07 9.38
C MET A 28 7.46 -17.66 9.13
N ILE A 29 6.66 -16.63 9.42
CA ILE A 29 7.07 -15.25 9.24
C ILE A 29 7.96 -14.84 10.41
N GLU A 30 9.18 -14.44 10.09
CA GLU A 30 10.08 -13.89 11.07
C GLU A 30 9.65 -12.47 11.43
N THR A 31 9.60 -12.16 12.71
CA THR A 31 9.23 -10.83 13.19
C THR A 31 10.37 -10.19 13.97
N GLU A 32 10.42 -8.87 13.91
CA GLU A 32 11.41 -8.05 14.60
C GLU A 32 10.78 -6.68 14.91
N PRO A 33 11.38 -5.90 15.80
CA PRO A 33 10.92 -4.52 15.97
C PRO A 33 11.16 -3.73 14.69
N VAL A 34 10.11 -3.08 14.17
CA VAL A 34 10.20 -2.29 12.94
C VAL A 34 9.67 -0.87 13.23
N ASN A 35 10.52 0.12 12.97
CA ASN A 35 10.14 1.53 13.09
C ASN A 35 9.40 1.96 11.83
N LEU A 36 8.08 2.03 11.92
CA LEU A 36 7.22 2.35 10.77
C LEU A 36 7.40 3.80 10.31
N THR A 37 7.65 4.72 11.23
CA THR A 37 7.84 6.13 10.89
C THR A 37 9.07 6.30 10.00
N THR A 38 10.18 5.67 10.37
CA THR A 38 11.40 5.68 9.57
C THR A 38 11.22 4.96 8.24
N MET A 39 10.55 3.82 8.27
CA MET A 39 10.25 3.05 7.04
C MET A 39 9.46 3.90 6.04
N MET A 40 8.41 4.57 6.49
CA MET A 40 7.61 5.43 5.62
C MET A 40 8.41 6.62 5.09
N ARG A 41 9.24 7.22 5.93
CA ARG A 41 10.14 8.31 5.51
C ARG A 41 11.06 7.83 4.38
N ASN A 42 11.63 6.64 4.52
CA ASN A 42 12.50 6.07 3.51
C ASN A 42 11.76 5.77 2.20
N ILE A 43 10.54 5.24 2.29
CA ILE A 43 9.70 4.99 1.11
C ILE A 43 9.43 6.29 0.35
N LEU A 44 9.07 7.37 1.05
CA LEU A 44 8.81 8.65 0.41
C LEU A 44 10.08 9.20 -0.25
N ASN A 45 11.25 8.98 0.35
CA ASN A 45 12.52 9.36 -0.27
C ASN A 45 12.79 8.56 -1.54
N GLU A 46 12.47 7.27 -1.54
CA GLU A 46 12.65 6.40 -2.71
C GLU A 46 11.79 6.84 -3.91
N VAL A 47 10.62 7.41 -3.68
CA VAL A 47 9.68 7.81 -4.73
C VAL A 47 9.63 9.32 -4.96
N THR A 48 10.62 10.05 -4.48
CA THR A 48 10.67 11.52 -4.59
C THR A 48 10.48 12.00 -6.03
N LEU A 49 11.16 11.37 -6.98
CA LEU A 49 11.11 11.79 -8.39
C LEU A 49 9.68 11.64 -8.95
N GLU A 50 9.03 10.53 -8.66
CA GLU A 50 7.67 10.26 -9.10
C GLU A 50 6.67 11.23 -8.48
N LEU A 51 6.86 11.56 -7.20
CA LEU A 51 6.03 12.56 -6.51
C LEU A 51 6.19 13.93 -7.14
N GLU A 52 7.42 14.34 -7.42
CA GLU A 52 7.70 15.64 -8.05
C GLU A 52 7.11 15.73 -9.46
N GLU A 53 7.25 14.68 -10.26
CA GLU A 53 6.71 14.65 -11.63
C GLU A 53 5.20 14.85 -11.65
N LYS A 54 4.48 14.32 -10.68
CA LYS A 54 3.02 14.45 -10.58
C LYS A 54 2.58 15.58 -9.66
N GLN A 55 3.52 16.31 -9.08
CA GLN A 55 3.25 17.39 -8.13
C GLN A 55 2.37 16.90 -6.97
N ILE A 56 2.72 15.74 -6.43
CA ILE A 56 2.06 15.14 -5.27
C ILE A 56 2.81 15.56 -4.02
N THR A 57 2.08 16.09 -3.05
CA THR A 57 2.61 16.38 -1.72
C THR A 57 2.33 15.20 -0.80
N ALA A 58 3.37 14.65 -0.18
CA ALA A 58 3.22 13.52 0.71
C ALA A 58 3.46 13.94 2.17
N HIS A 59 2.57 13.50 3.06
CA HIS A 59 2.63 13.81 4.48
C HIS A 59 2.76 12.53 5.29
N ASN A 60 3.91 12.35 5.93
CA ASN A 60 4.11 11.28 6.90
C ASN A 60 3.75 11.81 8.28
N MET A 61 2.53 11.53 8.71
CA MET A 61 1.99 11.99 9.99
C MET A 61 2.07 10.94 11.09
N LEU A 62 2.86 9.89 10.88
CA LEU A 62 3.06 8.87 11.91
C LEU A 62 3.80 9.49 13.11
N PRO A 63 3.44 9.09 14.34
CA PRO A 63 4.17 9.54 15.51
C PRO A 63 5.64 9.15 15.41
N GLU A 64 6.53 10.01 15.87
CA GLU A 64 7.97 9.71 15.86
C GLU A 64 8.24 8.45 16.67
N GLY A 65 9.06 7.55 16.11
CA GLY A 65 9.45 6.33 16.79
C GLY A 65 8.38 5.23 16.87
N LEU A 66 7.32 5.33 16.06
CA LEU A 66 6.27 4.29 16.05
C LEU A 66 6.86 2.95 15.61
N THR A 67 6.95 2.01 16.54
CA THR A 67 7.59 0.72 16.32
C THR A 67 6.62 -0.40 16.63
N ILE A 68 6.56 -1.39 15.75
CA ILE A 68 5.75 -2.59 15.97
C ILE A 68 6.61 -3.84 15.79
N GLN A 69 6.16 -4.93 16.38
CA GLN A 69 6.74 -6.24 16.17
C GLN A 69 6.13 -6.82 14.88
N GLY A 70 6.93 -6.97 13.84
CA GLY A 70 6.41 -7.44 12.56
C GLY A 70 7.50 -7.87 11.59
N ASN A 71 7.08 -8.28 10.41
CA ASN A 71 8.00 -8.69 9.35
C ASN A 71 8.34 -7.47 8.49
N SER A 72 9.60 -7.10 8.47
CA SER A 72 10.07 -5.90 7.79
C SER A 72 9.70 -5.88 6.30
N SER A 73 9.91 -6.98 5.60
CA SER A 73 9.61 -7.06 4.15
C SER A 73 8.13 -6.91 3.85
N LEU A 74 7.28 -7.55 4.64
CA LEU A 74 5.82 -7.47 4.46
C LEU A 74 5.27 -6.11 4.83
N LEU A 75 5.78 -5.52 5.92
CA LEU A 75 5.40 -4.16 6.30
C LEU A 75 5.82 -3.15 5.23
N TYR A 76 7.02 -3.30 4.70
CA TYR A 76 7.47 -2.48 3.57
C TYR A 76 6.51 -2.63 2.38
N SER A 77 6.10 -3.85 2.05
CA SER A 77 5.17 -4.11 0.95
C SER A 77 3.82 -3.41 1.15
N ILE A 78 3.32 -3.37 2.40
CA ILE A 78 2.07 -2.65 2.70
C ILE A 78 2.21 -1.17 2.32
N PHE A 79 3.18 -0.49 2.92
CA PHE A 79 3.32 0.96 2.75
C PHE A 79 3.78 1.33 1.34
N ARG A 80 4.68 0.53 0.75
CA ARG A 80 5.16 0.80 -0.61
C ARG A 80 4.06 0.61 -1.65
N ASN A 81 3.27 -0.46 -1.56
CA ASN A 81 2.18 -0.71 -2.51
C ASN A 81 1.06 0.32 -2.39
N LEU A 82 0.72 0.76 -1.17
CA LEU A 82 -0.25 1.84 -1.00
C LEU A 82 0.26 3.15 -1.61
N THR A 83 1.53 3.45 -1.44
CA THR A 83 2.16 4.64 -2.01
C THR A 83 2.19 4.56 -3.54
N ASP A 84 2.64 3.45 -4.10
CA ASP A 84 2.69 3.25 -5.55
C ASP A 84 1.31 3.34 -6.18
N ASN A 85 0.30 2.77 -5.51
CA ASN A 85 -1.09 2.83 -5.97
C ASN A 85 -1.60 4.28 -6.05
N ALA A 86 -1.33 5.07 -5.03
CA ALA A 86 -1.73 6.49 -5.03
C ALA A 86 -1.02 7.27 -6.13
N ILE A 87 0.28 7.07 -6.30
CA ILE A 87 1.05 7.73 -7.36
C ILE A 87 0.49 7.36 -8.74
N ALA A 88 0.13 6.09 -8.95
CA ALA A 88 -0.34 5.62 -10.25
C ALA A 88 -1.76 6.12 -10.59
N TYR A 89 -2.66 6.17 -9.61
CA TYR A 89 -4.09 6.29 -9.89
C TYR A 89 -4.80 7.53 -9.33
N ALA A 90 -4.24 8.19 -8.33
CA ALA A 90 -4.94 9.30 -7.67
C ALA A 90 -5.00 10.59 -8.50
N GLY A 91 -4.02 10.79 -9.37
CA GLY A 91 -3.97 11.98 -10.23
C GLY A 91 -2.73 12.86 -9.96
N THR A 92 -2.80 14.10 -10.42
CA THR A 92 -1.73 15.08 -10.23
C THR A 92 -2.20 16.23 -9.34
N HIS A 93 -1.25 16.94 -8.72
CA HIS A 93 -1.54 18.08 -7.84
C HIS A 93 -2.43 17.68 -6.66
N ILE A 94 -2.16 16.51 -6.10
CA ILE A 94 -2.91 15.93 -4.98
C ILE A 94 -1.99 15.78 -3.77
N SER A 95 -2.59 15.41 -2.64
CA SER A 95 -1.85 15.09 -1.41
C SER A 95 -2.08 13.64 -1.02
N ILE A 96 -1.03 13.03 -0.44
CA ILE A 96 -1.09 11.71 0.17
C ILE A 96 -0.77 11.90 1.65
N THR A 97 -1.53 11.26 2.54
CA THR A 97 -1.29 11.33 3.98
C THR A 97 -1.36 9.95 4.61
N ILE A 98 -0.33 9.58 5.37
CA ILE A 98 -0.34 8.39 6.24
C ILE A 98 -0.36 8.84 7.69
N ARG A 99 -1.26 8.27 8.48
CA ARG A 99 -1.36 8.57 9.91
C ARG A 99 -1.81 7.37 10.70
N CYS A 100 -1.44 7.33 11.97
CA CYS A 100 -1.99 6.43 12.97
C CYS A 100 -3.00 7.25 13.77
N PHE A 101 -4.29 7.02 13.56
CA PHE A 101 -5.32 7.88 14.15
C PHE A 101 -5.88 7.34 15.45
N ARG A 102 -5.53 6.12 15.81
CA ARG A 102 -5.99 5.49 17.06
C ARG A 102 -5.05 4.35 17.42
N GLU A 103 -4.93 4.09 18.71
CA GLU A 103 -4.35 2.85 19.21
C GLU A 103 -5.14 2.39 20.44
N ASP A 104 -5.20 1.08 20.62
CA ASP A 104 -5.74 0.48 21.84
C ASP A 104 -4.75 -0.57 22.35
N GLU A 105 -5.17 -1.42 23.28
CA GLU A 105 -4.29 -2.43 23.87
C GLU A 105 -3.78 -3.46 22.86
N ARG A 106 -4.52 -3.69 21.77
CA ARG A 106 -4.25 -4.77 20.83
C ARG A 106 -3.77 -4.30 19.45
N PHE A 107 -4.21 -3.11 19.02
CA PHE A 107 -4.01 -2.67 17.64
C PHE A 107 -3.56 -1.23 17.54
N TYR A 108 -2.81 -0.95 16.46
CA TYR A 108 -2.68 0.39 15.88
C TYR A 108 -3.62 0.49 14.69
N TYR A 109 -4.26 1.65 14.54
CA TYR A 109 -5.23 1.95 13.48
C TYR A 109 -4.65 3.01 12.55
N PHE A 110 -4.55 2.66 11.28
CA PHE A 110 -3.90 3.50 10.27
C PHE A 110 -4.88 3.98 9.22
N SER A 111 -4.61 5.18 8.70
CA SER A 111 -5.29 5.74 7.53
C SER A 111 -4.24 6.12 6.51
N PHE A 112 -4.39 5.61 5.29
CA PHE A 112 -3.58 6.02 4.15
C PHE A 112 -4.55 6.62 3.12
N SER A 113 -4.51 7.94 2.94
CA SER A 113 -5.50 8.65 2.13
C SER A 113 -4.85 9.52 1.08
N ASP A 114 -5.58 9.76 0.00
CA ASP A 114 -5.21 10.74 -1.00
C ASP A 114 -6.38 11.70 -1.25
N THR A 115 -6.08 12.81 -1.93
CA THR A 115 -7.08 13.82 -2.30
C THR A 115 -7.41 13.75 -3.79
N GLY A 116 -7.23 12.58 -4.38
CA GLY A 116 -7.38 12.39 -5.82
C GLY A 116 -8.81 12.10 -6.27
N VAL A 117 -8.89 11.34 -7.34
CA VAL A 117 -10.18 11.10 -8.02
C VAL A 117 -11.09 10.08 -7.31
N GLY A 118 -10.53 9.27 -6.41
CA GLY A 118 -11.28 8.18 -5.81
C GLY A 118 -11.62 7.08 -6.83
N VAL A 119 -12.56 6.22 -6.45
CA VAL A 119 -13.04 5.15 -7.35
C VAL A 119 -14.56 5.07 -7.28
N GLY A 120 -15.16 4.47 -8.29
CA GLY A 120 -16.60 4.19 -8.24
C GLY A 120 -16.93 3.29 -7.04
N PRO A 121 -18.05 3.54 -6.33
CA PRO A 121 -18.39 2.76 -5.14
C PRO A 121 -18.45 1.25 -5.37
N GLU A 122 -18.80 0.83 -6.58
CA GLU A 122 -18.89 -0.58 -6.98
C GLU A 122 -17.55 -1.30 -6.96
N HIS A 123 -16.44 -0.55 -6.99
CA HIS A 123 -15.10 -1.12 -7.01
C HIS A 123 -14.49 -1.30 -5.62
N LEU A 124 -15.01 -0.58 -4.61
CA LEU A 124 -14.36 -0.51 -3.28
C LEU A 124 -14.15 -1.88 -2.65
N SER A 125 -15.15 -2.76 -2.71
CA SER A 125 -15.04 -4.10 -2.12
C SER A 125 -14.15 -5.05 -2.92
N ARG A 126 -13.81 -4.69 -4.16
CA ARG A 126 -13.06 -5.54 -5.08
C ARG A 126 -11.62 -5.13 -5.27
N LEU A 127 -11.20 -4.01 -4.70
CA LEU A 127 -9.84 -3.47 -4.91
C LEU A 127 -8.73 -4.43 -4.52
N PHE A 128 -8.97 -5.31 -3.57
CA PHE A 128 -7.97 -6.26 -3.06
C PHE A 128 -7.98 -7.61 -3.78
N GLU A 129 -8.87 -7.80 -4.76
CA GLU A 129 -8.90 -9.02 -5.56
C GLU A 129 -7.71 -9.06 -6.52
N ARG A 130 -7.13 -10.23 -6.70
CA ARG A 130 -6.00 -10.42 -7.62
C ARG A 130 -6.39 -10.05 -9.03
N PHE A 131 -5.55 -9.25 -9.68
CA PHE A 131 -5.71 -8.79 -11.05
C PHE A 131 -6.94 -7.92 -11.30
N TYR A 132 -7.66 -7.50 -10.24
CA TYR A 132 -8.78 -6.59 -10.39
C TYR A 132 -8.26 -5.19 -10.74
N ARG A 133 -8.87 -4.57 -11.74
CA ARG A 133 -8.51 -3.22 -12.20
C ARG A 133 -9.77 -2.43 -12.46
N VAL A 134 -9.82 -1.22 -11.91
CA VAL A 134 -10.92 -0.28 -12.13
C VAL A 134 -10.94 0.17 -13.60
N ASP A 135 -9.77 0.43 -14.18
CA ASP A 135 -9.60 0.80 -15.58
C ASP A 135 -8.47 -0.05 -16.17
N LYS A 136 -8.83 -1.09 -16.92
CA LYS A 136 -7.89 -2.04 -17.50
C LYS A 136 -6.92 -1.40 -18.47
N GLY A 137 -7.39 -0.46 -19.30
CA GLY A 137 -6.54 0.22 -20.27
C GLY A 137 -5.50 1.10 -19.61
N ARG A 138 -5.91 1.89 -18.63
CA ARG A 138 -5.02 2.76 -17.87
C ARG A 138 -4.00 1.96 -17.07
N SER A 139 -4.44 0.87 -16.43
CA SER A 139 -3.55 0.00 -15.65
C SER A 139 -2.46 -0.63 -16.49
N ARG A 140 -2.78 -1.08 -17.70
CA ARG A 140 -1.79 -1.61 -18.64
C ARG A 140 -0.76 -0.54 -19.02
N LYS A 141 -1.24 0.67 -19.31
CA LYS A 141 -0.39 1.80 -19.71
C LYS A 141 0.58 2.18 -18.59
N LEU A 142 0.15 2.09 -17.33
CA LEU A 142 0.96 2.41 -16.16
C LEU A 142 1.86 1.26 -15.69
N GLY A 143 1.73 0.08 -16.31
CA GLY A 143 2.59 -1.06 -15.99
C GLY A 143 2.25 -1.78 -14.69
N GLY A 144 1.09 -1.52 -14.08
CA GLY A 144 0.68 -2.16 -12.84
C GLY A 144 0.47 -3.67 -12.98
N THR A 145 0.81 -4.45 -11.95
CA THR A 145 0.65 -5.91 -11.96
C THR A 145 -0.77 -6.36 -11.62
N GLY A 146 -1.54 -5.54 -10.93
CA GLY A 146 -2.85 -5.91 -10.43
C GLY A 146 -2.79 -6.76 -9.17
N LEU A 147 -1.61 -6.94 -8.58
CA LEU A 147 -1.40 -7.75 -7.39
C LEU A 147 -1.01 -6.93 -6.14
N GLY A 148 -0.67 -5.66 -6.31
CA GLY A 148 -0.18 -4.83 -5.21
C GLY A 148 -1.12 -4.76 -4.02
N LEU A 149 -2.41 -4.50 -4.25
CA LEU A 149 -3.39 -4.41 -3.16
C LEU A 149 -3.74 -5.78 -2.57
N ALA A 150 -3.67 -6.86 -3.34
CA ALA A 150 -3.79 -8.21 -2.81
C ALA A 150 -2.65 -8.53 -1.84
N ILE A 151 -1.44 -8.11 -2.18
CA ILE A 151 -0.28 -8.24 -1.29
C ILE A 151 -0.51 -7.45 0.00
N VAL A 152 -0.99 -6.21 -0.11
CA VAL A 152 -1.31 -5.37 1.05
C VAL A 152 -2.28 -6.10 1.99
N LYS A 153 -3.38 -6.58 1.46
CA LYS A 153 -4.40 -7.26 2.27
C LYS A 153 -3.84 -8.49 2.98
N ASN A 154 -3.12 -9.34 2.25
CA ASN A 154 -2.55 -10.55 2.85
C ASN A 154 -1.50 -10.23 3.91
N ALA A 155 -0.66 -9.22 3.67
CA ALA A 155 0.34 -8.80 4.65
C ALA A 155 -0.30 -8.22 5.91
N VAL A 156 -1.38 -7.46 5.76
CA VAL A 156 -2.16 -6.94 6.89
C VAL A 156 -2.77 -8.08 7.70
N ILE A 157 -3.37 -9.07 7.03
CA ILE A 157 -3.95 -10.25 7.68
C ILE A 157 -2.87 -11.03 8.45
N LEU A 158 -1.70 -11.22 7.87
CA LEU A 158 -0.59 -11.91 8.52
C LEU A 158 -0.06 -11.17 9.75
N HIS A 159 -0.30 -9.86 9.84
CA HIS A 159 0.01 -9.05 11.01
C HIS A 159 -1.20 -8.87 11.93
N GLY A 160 -2.17 -9.77 11.84
CA GLY A 160 -3.32 -9.82 12.74
C GLY A 160 -4.36 -8.75 12.53
N GLY A 161 -4.28 -8.01 11.42
CA GLY A 161 -5.15 -6.86 11.17
C GLY A 161 -6.19 -7.09 10.08
N THR A 162 -6.91 -6.03 9.79
CA THR A 162 -7.91 -5.97 8.73
C THR A 162 -7.70 -4.70 7.91
N ILE A 163 -8.18 -4.68 6.69
CA ILE A 163 -8.11 -3.51 5.81
C ILE A 163 -9.39 -3.37 5.00
N PHE A 164 -9.80 -2.13 4.79
CA PHE A 164 -10.86 -1.80 3.86
C PHE A 164 -10.58 -0.44 3.21
N ALA A 165 -11.29 -0.16 2.12
CA ALA A 165 -11.16 1.08 1.38
C ALA A 165 -12.49 1.82 1.35
N LYS A 166 -12.42 3.14 1.34
CA LYS A 166 -13.59 4.00 1.17
C LYS A 166 -13.19 5.27 0.41
N ASN A 167 -14.16 5.90 -0.26
CA ASN A 167 -13.95 7.23 -0.81
C ASN A 167 -14.07 8.26 0.31
N THR A 168 -13.23 9.30 0.26
CA THR A 168 -13.31 10.41 1.22
C THR A 168 -14.31 11.45 0.75
N PRO A 169 -15.03 12.10 1.69
CA PRO A 169 -15.85 13.26 1.35
C PRO A 169 -14.99 14.35 0.68
N GLY A 170 -15.45 14.87 -0.43
CA GLY A 170 -14.72 15.90 -1.16
C GLY A 170 -13.72 15.37 -2.19
N GLY A 171 -13.55 14.06 -2.29
CA GLY A 171 -12.69 13.41 -3.27
C GLY A 171 -11.54 12.66 -2.65
N GLY A 172 -11.13 11.59 -3.31
CA GLY A 172 -10.02 10.77 -2.91
C GLY A 172 -10.41 9.40 -2.41
N LEU A 173 -9.38 8.59 -2.17
CA LEU A 173 -9.52 7.21 -1.68
C LEU A 173 -8.78 7.10 -0.35
N GLU A 174 -9.38 6.39 0.59
CA GLU A 174 -8.78 6.15 1.90
C GLU A 174 -8.76 4.66 2.19
N PHE A 175 -7.57 4.15 2.56
CA PHE A 175 -7.40 2.80 3.08
C PHE A 175 -7.30 2.89 4.60
N ILE A 176 -8.14 2.14 5.29
CA ILE A 176 -8.13 2.06 6.75
C ILE A 176 -7.73 0.64 7.12
N PHE A 177 -6.69 0.51 7.93
CA PHE A 177 -6.20 -0.81 8.30
C PHE A 177 -5.66 -0.83 9.71
N THR A 178 -5.58 -2.02 10.27
CA THR A 178 -5.05 -2.26 11.61
C THR A 178 -3.83 -3.17 11.52
N LEU A 179 -2.92 -3.02 12.47
CA LEU A 179 -1.81 -3.93 12.67
C LEU A 179 -1.77 -4.29 14.15
N SER A 180 -1.59 -5.57 14.44
CA SER A 180 -1.54 -6.05 15.82
C SER A 180 -0.25 -5.60 16.50
N LYS A 181 -0.35 -5.31 17.79
CA LYS A 181 0.81 -4.98 18.63
C LYS A 181 1.64 -6.20 19.01
N GLU A 182 1.08 -7.38 18.87
CA GLU A 182 1.76 -8.64 19.21
C GLU A 182 2.37 -9.34 18.00
#